data_51941a028b9ab11016014241608f6394
#
_entry.id   51941a028b9ab11016014241608f6394
#
_cell.length_a   1.000
_cell.length_b   1.000
_cell.length_c   1.000
_cell.angle_alpha   90.00
_cell.angle_beta   90.00
_cell.angle_gamma   90.00
#
_symmetry.space_group_name_H-M   'P 1'
#
loop_
_entity.id
_entity.type
_entity.pdbx_description
1 polymer ?
#
loop_
_entity_poly.entity_id
_entity_poly.type
_entity_poly.pdbx_seq_one_letter_code
_entity_poly.pdbx_strand_id
1 'polypeptide(L)'
;MADQQHLAVLKQGVAAWNAWRRQHPEILPDLSEADLSEADLSGANLRRANLMRANLSHAYLSEASLDEANLREADLTGANLREALLLRADLRQASFRQVNLIGAQLNGAQLSGADFRGADLSGGSLSRTGLHETDFSEANLSKVVITRKW
;
A
#
# COMPACT_ATOMS: atom_id res chain seq x y z
N MET A 1 -12.17 -10.05 -8.14
CA MET A 1 -13.37 -9.41 -7.54
C MET A 1 -13.39 -9.66 -6.05
N ALA A 2 -13.64 -8.63 -5.28
CA ALA A 2 -13.57 -8.72 -3.82
C ALA A 2 -14.58 -9.72 -3.22
N ASP A 3 -14.19 -10.33 -2.11
CA ASP A 3 -15.12 -11.09 -1.28
C ASP A 3 -16.09 -10.11 -0.63
N GLN A 4 -17.38 -10.28 -0.85
CA GLN A 4 -18.39 -9.32 -0.41
C GLN A 4 -18.49 -9.25 1.12
N GLN A 5 -18.22 -10.35 1.82
CA GLN A 5 -18.21 -10.35 3.29
C GLN A 5 -17.01 -9.56 3.81
N HIS A 6 -15.83 -9.74 3.22
CA HIS A 6 -14.63 -8.99 3.61
C HIS A 6 -14.84 -7.49 3.36
N LEU A 7 -15.39 -7.15 2.21
CA LEU A 7 -15.66 -5.76 1.88
C LEU A 7 -16.69 -5.13 2.82
N ALA A 8 -17.73 -5.88 3.17
CA ALA A 8 -18.75 -5.41 4.10
C ALA A 8 -18.16 -5.09 5.49
N VAL A 9 -17.26 -5.95 5.98
CA VAL A 9 -16.58 -5.69 7.27
C VAL A 9 -15.74 -4.42 7.18
N LEU A 10 -14.98 -4.26 6.09
CA LEU A 10 -14.14 -3.07 5.91
C LEU A 10 -14.98 -1.80 5.89
N LYS A 11 -16.15 -1.83 5.28
CA LYS A 11 -17.05 -0.67 5.21
C LYS A 11 -17.65 -0.29 6.56
N GLN A 12 -17.58 -1.16 7.56
CA GLN A 12 -17.99 -0.83 8.92
C GLN A 12 -16.97 0.04 9.65
N GLY A 13 -15.79 0.25 9.06
CA GLY A 13 -14.74 1.07 9.62
C GLY A 13 -13.53 0.28 10.10
N VAL A 14 -12.44 0.99 10.35
CA VAL A 14 -11.15 0.37 10.69
C VAL A 14 -11.20 -0.39 12.00
N ALA A 15 -11.91 0.13 13.01
CA ALA A 15 -12.01 -0.57 14.30
C ALA A 15 -12.66 -1.95 14.14
N ALA A 16 -13.77 -2.01 13.41
CA ALA A 16 -14.47 -3.27 13.14
C ALA A 16 -13.59 -4.19 12.29
N TRP A 17 -12.92 -3.65 11.28
CA TRP A 17 -12.02 -4.41 10.42
C TRP A 17 -10.87 -5.02 11.22
N ASN A 18 -10.20 -4.22 12.03
CA ASN A 18 -9.06 -4.70 12.81
C ASN A 18 -9.49 -5.75 13.84
N ALA A 19 -10.67 -5.60 14.45
CA ALA A 19 -11.22 -6.61 15.35
C ALA A 19 -11.47 -7.92 14.59
N TRP A 20 -12.06 -7.83 13.40
CA TRP A 20 -12.31 -9.01 12.56
C TRP A 20 -10.98 -9.70 12.19
N ARG A 21 -9.94 -8.92 11.85
CA ARG A 21 -8.62 -9.48 11.53
C ARG A 21 -8.03 -10.25 12.71
N ARG A 22 -8.19 -9.74 13.94
CA ARG A 22 -7.70 -10.44 15.13
C ARG A 22 -8.45 -11.73 15.40
N GLN A 23 -9.74 -11.76 15.06
CA GLN A 23 -10.58 -12.94 15.25
C GLN A 23 -10.39 -14.00 14.17
N HIS A 24 -9.89 -13.60 13.00
CA HIS A 24 -9.72 -14.49 11.84
C HIS A 24 -8.31 -14.37 11.26
N PRO A 25 -7.27 -14.68 12.04
CA PRO A 25 -5.88 -14.46 11.60
C PRO A 25 -5.47 -15.33 10.41
N GLU A 26 -6.16 -16.45 10.18
CA GLU A 26 -5.88 -17.37 9.08
C GLU A 26 -6.46 -16.93 7.74
N ILE A 27 -7.40 -16.00 7.75
CA ILE A 27 -8.05 -15.57 6.52
C ILE A 27 -7.20 -14.51 5.81
N LEU A 28 -6.99 -14.71 4.52
CA LEU A 28 -6.35 -13.71 3.66
C LEU A 28 -7.47 -12.86 3.02
N PRO A 29 -7.57 -11.58 3.42
CA PRO A 29 -8.67 -10.76 2.89
C PRO A 29 -8.59 -10.61 1.38
N ASP A 30 -9.72 -10.73 0.72
CA ASP A 30 -9.84 -10.50 -0.72
C ASP A 30 -10.62 -9.21 -0.96
N LEU A 31 -9.89 -8.16 -1.32
CA LEU A 31 -10.42 -6.84 -1.62
C LEU A 31 -10.08 -6.46 -3.06
N SER A 32 -9.80 -7.47 -3.90
CA SER A 32 -9.38 -7.24 -5.27
C SER A 32 -10.46 -6.49 -6.06
N GLU A 33 -10.02 -5.54 -6.88
CA GLU A 33 -10.87 -4.72 -7.74
C GLU A 33 -11.90 -3.86 -6.97
N ALA A 34 -11.82 -3.80 -5.62
CA ALA A 34 -12.76 -3.02 -4.84
C ALA A 34 -12.58 -1.52 -5.08
N ASP A 35 -13.66 -0.78 -5.05
CA ASP A 35 -13.61 0.68 -5.04
C ASP A 35 -13.52 1.18 -3.61
N LEU A 36 -12.30 1.55 -3.22
CA LEU A 36 -11.97 2.08 -1.91
C LEU A 36 -11.46 3.52 -2.02
N SER A 37 -11.84 4.20 -3.11
CA SER A 37 -11.43 5.59 -3.30
C SER A 37 -11.95 6.47 -2.18
N GLU A 38 -11.08 7.36 -1.71
CA GLU A 38 -11.37 8.30 -0.62
C GLU A 38 -11.73 7.62 0.71
N ALA A 39 -11.60 6.30 0.83
CA ALA A 39 -11.92 5.58 2.06
C ALA A 39 -10.96 5.93 3.18
N ASP A 40 -11.47 6.00 4.41
CA ASP A 40 -10.64 6.18 5.60
C ASP A 40 -10.19 4.80 6.09
N LEU A 41 -8.95 4.48 5.80
CA LEU A 41 -8.32 3.22 6.16
C LEU A 41 -7.08 3.44 7.03
N SER A 42 -7.00 4.60 7.69
CA SER A 42 -5.87 4.94 8.54
C SER A 42 -5.75 3.92 9.68
N GLY A 43 -4.56 3.36 9.84
CA GLY A 43 -4.29 2.34 10.85
C GLY A 43 -4.89 0.96 10.57
N ALA A 44 -5.47 0.75 9.39
CA ALA A 44 -6.06 -0.55 9.05
C ALA A 44 -5.01 -1.65 8.93
N ASN A 45 -5.34 -2.83 9.45
CA ASN A 45 -4.52 -4.01 9.26
C ASN A 45 -4.90 -4.68 7.93
N LEU A 46 -4.14 -4.33 6.89
CA LEU A 46 -4.32 -4.89 5.55
C LEU A 46 -3.19 -5.84 5.18
N ARG A 47 -2.52 -6.40 6.19
CA ARG A 47 -1.44 -7.36 5.97
C ARG A 47 -1.94 -8.53 5.14
N ARG A 48 -1.16 -8.86 4.10
CA ARG A 48 -1.41 -10.00 3.21
C ARG A 48 -2.75 -9.92 2.46
N ALA A 49 -3.41 -8.76 2.50
CA ALA A 49 -4.65 -8.58 1.75
C ALA A 49 -4.39 -8.60 0.24
N ASN A 50 -5.35 -9.15 -0.49
CA ASN A 50 -5.34 -9.05 -1.94
C ASN A 50 -6.09 -7.76 -2.33
N LEU A 51 -5.32 -6.77 -2.80
CA LEU A 51 -5.82 -5.48 -3.28
C LEU A 51 -5.50 -5.30 -4.77
N MET A 52 -5.30 -6.41 -5.48
CA MET A 52 -4.98 -6.35 -6.90
C MET A 52 -6.06 -5.55 -7.64
N ARG A 53 -5.63 -4.56 -8.43
CA ARG A 53 -6.50 -3.69 -9.22
C ARG A 53 -7.52 -2.91 -8.39
N ALA A 54 -7.36 -2.82 -7.09
CA ALA A 54 -8.25 -2.00 -6.27
C ALA A 54 -8.07 -0.52 -6.59
N ASN A 55 -9.15 0.24 -6.46
CA ASN A 55 -9.09 1.69 -6.54
C ASN A 55 -8.95 2.25 -5.13
N LEU A 56 -7.74 2.72 -4.81
CA LEU A 56 -7.42 3.35 -3.53
C LEU A 56 -7.07 4.83 -3.73
N SER A 57 -7.49 5.41 -4.87
CA SER A 57 -7.16 6.80 -5.17
C SER A 57 -7.72 7.72 -4.08
N HIS A 58 -6.87 8.64 -3.62
CA HIS A 58 -7.20 9.60 -2.57
C HIS A 58 -7.63 8.97 -1.25
N ALA A 59 -7.36 7.68 -1.03
CA ALA A 59 -7.66 7.02 0.23
C ALA A 59 -6.72 7.50 1.35
N TYR A 60 -7.19 7.38 2.59
CA TYR A 60 -6.42 7.71 3.78
C TYR A 60 -5.89 6.41 4.38
N LEU A 61 -4.59 6.18 4.24
CA LEU A 61 -3.92 4.95 4.66
C LEU A 61 -2.73 5.23 5.58
N SER A 62 -2.73 6.40 6.25
CA SER A 62 -1.62 6.72 7.15
C SER A 62 -1.51 5.67 8.26
N GLU A 63 -0.29 5.22 8.52
CA GLU A 63 0.02 4.20 9.52
C GLU A 63 -0.67 2.85 9.28
N ALA A 64 -1.26 2.62 8.11
CA ALA A 64 -1.83 1.33 7.77
C ALA A 64 -0.73 0.28 7.59
N SER A 65 -1.04 -0.97 7.90
CA SER A 65 -0.15 -2.09 7.64
C SER A 65 -0.57 -2.78 6.35
N LEU A 66 0.31 -2.72 5.36
CA LEU A 66 0.14 -3.37 4.06
C LEU A 66 1.27 -4.39 3.81
N ASP A 67 1.90 -4.86 4.88
CA ASP A 67 2.98 -5.82 4.76
C ASP A 67 2.51 -7.05 4.00
N GLU A 68 3.30 -7.47 3.01
CA GLU A 68 3.03 -8.63 2.17
C GLU A 68 1.71 -8.54 1.39
N ALA A 69 1.07 -7.37 1.32
CA ALA A 69 -0.15 -7.19 0.54
C ALA A 69 0.13 -7.27 -0.96
N ASN A 70 -0.86 -7.70 -1.72
CA ASN A 70 -0.81 -7.69 -3.18
C ASN A 70 -1.53 -6.44 -3.68
N LEU A 71 -0.75 -5.48 -4.18
CA LEU A 71 -1.24 -4.21 -4.73
C LEU A 71 -0.95 -4.10 -6.23
N ARG A 72 -0.75 -5.24 -6.90
CA ARG A 72 -0.48 -5.21 -8.34
C ARG A 72 -1.58 -4.48 -9.09
N GLU A 73 -1.15 -3.55 -9.95
CA GLU A 73 -2.06 -2.77 -10.79
C GLU A 73 -3.09 -1.95 -10.00
N ALA A 74 -2.90 -1.78 -8.70
CA ALA A 74 -3.78 -0.93 -7.89
C ALA A 74 -3.54 0.55 -8.20
N ASP A 75 -4.58 1.35 -8.02
CA ASP A 75 -4.49 2.81 -8.19
C ASP A 75 -4.50 3.47 -6.82
N LEU A 76 -3.35 4.03 -6.42
CA LEU A 76 -3.22 4.78 -5.18
C LEU A 76 -2.97 6.28 -5.44
N THR A 77 -3.28 6.75 -6.64
CA THR A 77 -3.03 8.15 -7.00
C THR A 77 -3.59 9.11 -5.94
N GLY A 78 -2.73 9.98 -5.44
CA GLY A 78 -3.12 10.99 -4.46
C GLY A 78 -3.44 10.48 -3.06
N ALA A 79 -3.21 9.19 -2.78
CA ALA A 79 -3.48 8.61 -1.46
C ALA A 79 -2.49 9.11 -0.40
N ASN A 80 -2.90 9.04 0.86
CA ASN A 80 -2.02 9.35 1.99
C ASN A 80 -1.57 8.05 2.66
N LEU A 81 -0.29 7.70 2.47
CA LEU A 81 0.34 6.54 3.09
C LEU A 81 1.48 6.96 4.04
N ARG A 82 1.35 8.12 4.67
CA ARG A 82 2.36 8.57 5.62
C ARG A 82 2.58 7.52 6.70
N GLU A 83 3.85 7.14 6.87
CA GLU A 83 4.27 6.15 7.87
C GLU A 83 3.61 4.77 7.71
N ALA A 84 3.09 4.47 6.53
CA ALA A 84 2.52 3.16 6.26
C ALA A 84 3.62 2.10 6.15
N LEU A 85 3.25 0.85 6.42
CA LEU A 85 4.14 -0.29 6.32
C LEU A 85 3.78 -1.11 5.08
N LEU A 86 4.77 -1.28 4.19
CA LEU A 86 4.61 -2.03 2.94
C LEU A 86 5.75 -3.06 2.76
N LEU A 87 6.19 -3.66 3.87
CA LEU A 87 7.30 -4.60 3.83
C LEU A 87 6.95 -5.81 2.97
N ARG A 88 7.77 -6.09 1.99
CA ARG A 88 7.60 -7.21 1.05
C ARG A 88 6.28 -7.20 0.30
N ALA A 89 5.63 -6.04 0.18
CA ALA A 89 4.42 -5.91 -0.61
C ALA A 89 4.72 -6.04 -2.11
N ASP A 90 3.73 -6.48 -2.85
CA ASP A 90 3.81 -6.56 -4.31
C ASP A 90 3.12 -5.33 -4.90
N LEU A 91 3.93 -4.36 -5.37
CA LEU A 91 3.45 -3.09 -5.90
C LEU A 91 3.66 -3.00 -7.42
N ARG A 92 3.89 -4.13 -8.06
CA ARG A 92 4.18 -4.13 -9.50
C ARG A 92 3.04 -3.52 -10.30
N GLN A 93 3.39 -2.62 -11.21
CA GLN A 93 2.44 -1.94 -12.11
C GLN A 93 1.41 -1.08 -11.36
N ALA A 94 1.60 -0.80 -10.08
CA ALA A 94 0.70 0.06 -9.32
C ALA A 94 0.98 1.54 -9.60
N SER A 95 -0.04 2.37 -9.46
CA SER A 95 0.11 3.83 -9.55
C SER A 95 0.23 4.42 -8.16
N PHE A 96 1.39 5.05 -7.89
CA PHE A 96 1.66 5.83 -6.68
C PHE A 96 1.87 7.31 -7.02
N ARG A 97 1.25 7.77 -8.09
CA ARG A 97 1.41 9.16 -8.51
C ARG A 97 0.87 10.11 -7.45
N GLN A 98 1.67 11.13 -7.12
CA GLN A 98 1.28 12.18 -6.16
C GLN A 98 0.91 11.62 -4.77
N VAL A 99 1.44 10.47 -4.39
CA VAL A 99 1.16 9.83 -3.10
C VAL A 99 2.04 10.42 -2.02
N ASN A 100 1.47 10.61 -0.82
CA ASN A 100 2.25 10.93 0.37
C ASN A 100 2.73 9.62 0.99
N LEU A 101 4.03 9.34 0.87
CA LEU A 101 4.70 8.18 1.45
C LEU A 101 5.77 8.60 2.47
N ILE A 102 5.63 9.80 3.05
CA ILE A 102 6.59 10.29 4.02
C ILE A 102 6.75 9.29 5.16
N GLY A 103 7.98 8.84 5.40
CA GLY A 103 8.28 7.89 6.47
C GLY A 103 7.80 6.45 6.20
N ALA A 104 7.26 6.15 5.03
CA ALA A 104 6.76 4.80 4.73
C ALA A 104 7.91 3.80 4.58
N GLN A 105 7.65 2.55 4.96
CA GLN A 105 8.63 1.47 4.89
C GLN A 105 8.27 0.52 3.75
N LEU A 106 9.14 0.49 2.72
CA LEU A 106 8.92 -0.35 1.54
C LEU A 106 9.99 -1.45 1.41
N ASN A 107 10.68 -1.78 2.49
CA ASN A 107 11.78 -2.75 2.43
C ASN A 107 11.30 -4.09 1.85
N GLY A 108 12.03 -4.59 0.89
CA GLY A 108 11.73 -5.87 0.25
C GLY A 108 10.56 -5.85 -0.72
N ALA A 109 9.93 -4.69 -0.94
CA ALA A 109 8.80 -4.59 -1.86
C ALA A 109 9.23 -4.79 -3.31
N GLN A 110 8.32 -5.26 -4.13
CA GLN A 110 8.52 -5.39 -5.57
C GLN A 110 7.86 -4.19 -6.25
N LEU A 111 8.66 -3.37 -6.91
CA LEU A 111 8.22 -2.10 -7.51
C LEU A 111 8.28 -2.09 -9.03
N SER A 112 8.54 -3.24 -9.67
CA SER A 112 8.72 -3.27 -11.12
C SER A 112 7.52 -2.65 -11.85
N GLY A 113 7.80 -1.67 -12.69
CA GLY A 113 6.78 -0.98 -13.47
C GLY A 113 5.87 -0.06 -12.67
N ALA A 114 6.12 0.14 -11.38
CA ALA A 114 5.32 1.04 -10.56
C ALA A 114 5.60 2.51 -10.93
N ASP A 115 4.58 3.34 -10.80
CA ASP A 115 4.64 4.76 -11.14
C ASP A 115 4.63 5.59 -9.85
N PHE A 116 5.80 6.14 -9.49
CA PHE A 116 5.95 7.01 -8.31
C PHE A 116 6.12 8.48 -8.69
N ARG A 117 5.67 8.88 -9.88
CA ARG A 117 5.86 10.26 -10.32
C ARG A 117 5.19 11.25 -9.35
N GLY A 118 5.99 12.21 -8.89
CA GLY A 118 5.51 13.24 -7.97
C GLY A 118 5.22 12.76 -6.55
N ALA A 119 5.54 11.51 -6.21
CA ALA A 119 5.34 10.99 -4.85
C ALA A 119 6.37 11.57 -3.88
N ASP A 120 5.99 11.68 -2.62
CA ASP A 120 6.89 12.07 -1.55
C ASP A 120 7.24 10.86 -0.69
N LEU A 121 8.47 10.35 -0.86
CA LEU A 121 8.98 9.21 -0.10
C LEU A 121 9.98 9.64 0.97
N SER A 122 10.06 10.95 1.26
CA SER A 122 11.10 11.45 2.16
C SER A 122 11.07 10.76 3.52
N GLY A 123 12.24 10.42 4.02
CA GLY A 123 12.41 9.79 5.33
C GLY A 123 12.01 8.33 5.42
N GLY A 124 11.56 7.73 4.31
CA GLY A 124 11.18 6.32 4.29
C GLY A 124 12.34 5.39 3.97
N SER A 125 12.04 4.15 3.64
CA SER A 125 13.05 3.16 3.30
C SER A 125 12.65 2.34 2.07
N LEU A 126 13.63 2.19 1.16
CA LEU A 126 13.50 1.40 -0.08
C LEU A 126 14.55 0.29 -0.13
N SER A 127 15.00 -0.20 1.01
CA SER A 127 16.04 -1.22 1.06
C SER A 127 15.56 -2.54 0.48
N ARG A 128 16.41 -3.18 -0.34
CA ARG A 128 16.15 -4.50 -0.93
C ARG A 128 14.92 -4.54 -1.83
N THR A 129 14.59 -3.42 -2.48
CA THR A 129 13.47 -3.36 -3.40
C THR A 129 13.91 -3.74 -4.82
N GLY A 130 12.97 -4.28 -5.60
CA GLY A 130 13.17 -4.46 -7.04
C GLY A 130 12.66 -3.22 -7.77
N LEU A 131 13.56 -2.50 -8.44
CA LEU A 131 13.28 -1.19 -9.03
C LEU A 131 13.20 -1.20 -10.56
N HIS A 132 13.11 -2.36 -11.18
CA HIS A 132 13.09 -2.45 -12.64
C HIS A 132 11.91 -1.69 -13.24
N GLU A 133 12.20 -0.74 -14.14
CA GLU A 133 11.18 0.10 -14.78
C GLU A 133 10.30 0.93 -13.81
N THR A 134 10.79 1.17 -12.60
CA THR A 134 10.10 2.05 -11.66
C THR A 134 10.36 3.50 -12.03
N ASP A 135 9.31 4.31 -12.10
CA ASP A 135 9.40 5.73 -12.46
C ASP A 135 9.31 6.61 -11.22
N PHE A 136 10.42 7.25 -10.85
CA PHE A 136 10.51 8.19 -9.73
C PHE A 136 10.61 9.65 -10.19
N SER A 137 10.21 9.96 -11.41
CA SER A 137 10.28 11.32 -11.93
C SER A 137 9.55 12.29 -11.00
N GLU A 138 10.23 13.39 -10.65
CA GLU A 138 9.70 14.42 -9.74
C GLU A 138 9.34 13.91 -8.34
N ALA A 139 9.75 12.68 -7.97
CA ALA A 139 9.56 12.18 -6.61
C ALA A 139 10.56 12.82 -5.65
N ASN A 140 10.11 13.01 -4.40
CA ASN A 140 10.98 13.48 -3.33
C ASN A 140 11.58 12.27 -2.61
N LEU A 141 12.89 12.06 -2.78
CA LEU A 141 13.63 10.96 -2.16
C LEU A 141 14.55 11.43 -1.04
N SER A 142 14.31 12.61 -0.48
CA SER A 142 15.15 13.17 0.57
C SER A 142 15.19 12.27 1.79
N LYS A 143 16.39 11.96 2.27
CA LYS A 143 16.60 11.15 3.47
C LYS A 143 15.99 9.74 3.37
N VAL A 144 15.77 9.25 2.16
CA VAL A 144 15.33 7.85 1.96
C VAL A 144 16.51 6.94 2.22
N VAL A 145 16.27 5.88 3.00
CA VAL A 145 17.27 4.86 3.27
C VAL A 145 17.21 3.80 2.18
N ILE A 146 18.33 3.57 1.50
CA ILE A 146 18.44 2.53 0.48
C ILE A 146 19.70 1.74 0.79
N THR A 147 19.53 0.50 1.25
CA THR A 147 20.65 -0.43 1.42
C THR A 147 20.45 -1.61 0.51
N ARG A 148 21.54 -2.11 -0.05
CA ARG A 148 21.53 -3.28 -0.92
C ARG A 148 22.34 -4.39 -0.30
N LYS A 149 21.87 -5.62 -0.46
CA LYS A 149 22.62 -6.79 -0.05
C LYS A 149 23.50 -7.21 -1.22
N TRP A 150 24.78 -7.44 -0.95
CA TRP A 150 25.76 -7.93 -1.93
C TRP A 150 25.84 -9.44 -1.91
#